data_517cc60f77ddc7cdd789926f86f2d4fc
#
_entry.id   517cc60f77ddc7cdd789926f86f2d4fc
#
_cell.length_a   1.000
_cell.length_b   1.000
_cell.length_c   1.000
_cell.angle_alpha   90.00
_cell.angle_beta   90.00
_cell.angle_gamma   90.00
#
_symmetry.space_group_name_H-M   'P 1'
#
loop_
_entity.id
_entity.type
_entity.pdbx_description
1 polymer ?
#
loop_
_entity_poly.entity_id
_entity_poly.type
_entity_poly.pdbx_seq_one_letter_code
_entity_poly.pdbx_strand_id
1 'polypeptide(L)'
;AEAVEALGAFLADASAASDARALAAVVDGCAYLPCTFGGADVKAEVKAYQAVHARVAQNVALALAHPLASELMALAREVTARFEDAKRAACKLDNDDLLVRTLDAFERCPDIAARYERRFKLVMVDEFQDTSQLQIDMIARLAGPRCAHLCTVGDAQQSIYRFRGADVNVYEAHKKAMRADEVGALYVELTKNFRSHGDVLSFVDRVFEQSTVFGEAFMSL
;
A
#
# COMPACT_ATOMS: atom_id res chain seq x y z
N ALA A 1 20.24 -16.79 29.01
CA ALA A 1 21.68 -16.51 28.99
C ALA A 1 22.36 -17.28 27.86
N GLU A 2 22.29 -18.62 27.79
CA GLU A 2 22.93 -19.45 26.75
C GLU A 2 22.56 -19.05 25.33
N ALA A 3 21.28 -18.77 25.02
CA ALA A 3 20.83 -18.40 23.68
C ALA A 3 21.37 -17.02 23.24
N VAL A 4 21.53 -16.08 24.17
CA VAL A 4 22.11 -14.75 23.91
C VAL A 4 23.62 -14.85 23.70
N GLU A 5 24.31 -15.70 24.50
CA GLU A 5 25.73 -16.01 24.31
C GLU A 5 26.00 -16.71 22.96
N ALA A 6 25.17 -17.70 22.60
CA ALA A 6 25.26 -18.38 21.32
C ALA A 6 25.08 -17.44 20.14
N LEU A 7 24.09 -16.53 20.19
CA LEU A 7 23.88 -15.50 19.18
C LEU A 7 25.05 -14.50 19.15
N GLY A 8 25.56 -14.10 20.32
CA GLY A 8 26.72 -13.22 20.41
C GLY A 8 27.98 -13.82 19.82
N ALA A 9 28.25 -15.09 20.15
CA ALA A 9 29.39 -15.84 19.61
C ALA A 9 29.26 -16.02 18.08
N PHE A 10 28.08 -16.32 17.57
CA PHE A 10 27.80 -16.44 16.14
C PHE A 10 28.02 -15.12 15.40
N LEU A 11 27.52 -14.01 15.96
CA LEU A 11 27.71 -12.68 15.35
C LEU A 11 29.16 -12.17 15.41
N ALA A 12 29.98 -12.70 16.30
CA ALA A 12 31.42 -12.40 16.41
C ALA A 12 32.24 -13.16 15.30
N ASP A 13 31.71 -14.24 14.77
CA ASP A 13 32.34 -14.96 13.64
C ASP A 13 31.81 -14.39 12.29
N ALA A 14 32.59 -13.52 11.69
CA ALA A 14 32.22 -12.85 10.43
C ALA A 14 31.99 -13.82 9.27
N SER A 15 32.58 -15.04 9.30
CA SER A 15 32.40 -16.05 8.25
C SER A 15 31.04 -16.78 8.43
N ALA A 16 30.68 -17.09 9.65
CA ALA A 16 29.39 -17.70 9.97
C ALA A 16 28.21 -16.71 9.80
N ALA A 17 28.44 -15.44 10.15
CA ALA A 17 27.42 -14.40 9.99
C ALA A 17 27.05 -14.09 8.51
N SER A 18 27.87 -14.51 7.56
CA SER A 18 27.57 -14.38 6.12
C SER A 18 26.65 -15.50 5.59
N ASP A 19 26.52 -16.60 6.34
CA ASP A 19 25.62 -17.71 5.96
C ASP A 19 24.24 -17.54 6.59
N ALA A 20 23.28 -17.09 5.78
CA ALA A 20 21.88 -16.87 6.20
C ALA A 20 21.22 -18.16 6.73
N ARG A 21 21.63 -19.36 6.27
CA ARG A 21 21.06 -20.63 6.74
C ARG A 21 21.58 -20.98 8.13
N ALA A 22 22.89 -20.78 8.37
CA ALA A 22 23.47 -20.97 9.70
C ALA A 22 22.85 -19.99 10.70
N LEU A 23 22.65 -18.73 10.31
CA LEU A 23 21.98 -17.73 11.13
C LEU A 23 20.50 -18.09 11.40
N ALA A 24 19.78 -18.65 10.43
CA ALA A 24 18.41 -19.12 10.62
C ALA A 24 18.34 -20.21 11.71
N ALA A 25 19.24 -21.19 11.67
CA ALA A 25 19.30 -22.27 12.66
C ALA A 25 19.57 -21.72 14.07
N VAL A 26 20.40 -20.68 14.21
CA VAL A 26 20.66 -20.02 15.51
C VAL A 26 19.42 -19.26 16.00
N VAL A 27 18.75 -18.53 15.11
CA VAL A 27 17.51 -17.79 15.43
C VAL A 27 16.39 -18.73 15.85
N ASP A 28 16.20 -19.85 15.13
CA ASP A 28 15.21 -20.87 15.47
C ASP A 28 15.53 -21.59 16.80
N GLY A 29 16.82 -21.73 17.14
CA GLY A 29 17.28 -22.28 18.41
C GLY A 29 17.17 -21.30 19.58
N CYS A 30 17.00 -20.01 19.33
CA CYS A 30 16.80 -19.00 20.38
C CYS A 30 15.41 -19.12 21.00
N ALA A 31 15.34 -19.42 22.30
CA ALA A 31 14.06 -19.54 22.98
C ALA A 31 13.27 -18.22 22.96
N TYR A 32 12.00 -18.32 22.64
CA TYR A 32 11.08 -17.20 22.85
C TYR A 32 10.92 -16.94 24.35
N LEU A 33 11.27 -15.77 24.82
CA LEU A 33 11.12 -15.36 26.21
C LEU A 33 9.78 -14.68 26.43
N PRO A 34 8.81 -15.30 27.12
CA PRO A 34 7.52 -14.65 27.41
C PRO A 34 7.72 -13.51 28.42
N CYS A 35 7.08 -12.37 28.18
CA CYS A 35 7.18 -11.18 29.05
C CYS A 35 6.26 -11.24 30.28
N THR A 36 6.09 -12.45 30.88
CA THR A 36 5.10 -12.68 31.95
C THR A 36 5.68 -12.60 33.36
N PHE A 37 7.00 -12.65 33.53
CA PHE A 37 7.67 -12.68 34.84
C PHE A 37 8.70 -11.55 34.98
N GLY A 38 8.82 -11.00 36.18
CA GLY A 38 9.85 -10.03 36.57
C GLY A 38 9.34 -8.61 36.83
N GLY A 39 10.20 -7.79 37.45
CA GLY A 39 9.96 -6.37 37.67
C GLY A 39 9.98 -5.55 36.39
N ALA A 40 9.75 -4.24 36.47
CA ALA A 40 9.67 -3.34 35.34
C ALA A 40 10.93 -3.37 34.44
N ASP A 41 12.10 -3.42 35.07
CA ASP A 41 13.40 -3.43 34.37
C ASP A 41 13.58 -4.72 33.55
N VAL A 42 13.27 -5.89 34.15
CA VAL A 42 13.36 -7.18 33.46
C VAL A 42 12.39 -7.23 32.27
N LYS A 43 11.18 -6.68 32.42
CA LYS A 43 10.22 -6.60 31.31
C LYS A 43 10.72 -5.72 30.18
N ALA A 44 11.39 -4.62 30.47
CA ALA A 44 11.98 -3.75 29.47
C ALA A 44 13.10 -4.46 28.68
N GLU A 45 13.99 -5.18 29.37
CA GLU A 45 15.06 -5.97 28.76
C GLU A 45 14.50 -7.10 27.88
N VAL A 46 13.47 -7.82 28.34
CA VAL A 46 12.80 -8.87 27.56
C VAL A 46 12.15 -8.30 26.30
N LYS A 47 11.50 -7.14 26.38
CA LYS A 47 10.94 -6.45 25.20
C LYS A 47 12.02 -6.04 24.21
N ALA A 48 13.13 -5.51 24.70
CA ALA A 48 14.27 -5.15 23.85
C ALA A 48 14.85 -6.38 23.12
N TYR A 49 15.02 -7.50 23.85
CA TYR A 49 15.42 -8.78 23.27
C TYR A 49 14.45 -9.24 22.19
N GLN A 50 13.13 -9.26 22.49
CA GLN A 50 12.10 -9.68 21.53
C GLN A 50 12.12 -8.84 20.27
N ALA A 51 12.30 -7.52 20.39
CA ALA A 51 12.38 -6.62 19.23
C ALA A 51 13.62 -6.91 18.35
N VAL A 52 14.77 -7.16 18.98
CA VAL A 52 16.01 -7.53 18.27
C VAL A 52 15.86 -8.90 17.62
N HIS A 53 15.36 -9.90 18.33
CA HIS A 53 15.12 -11.24 17.81
C HIS A 53 14.19 -11.22 16.60
N ALA A 54 13.04 -10.54 16.69
CA ALA A 54 12.09 -10.41 15.57
C ALA A 54 12.73 -9.76 14.35
N ARG A 55 13.53 -8.69 14.54
CA ARG A 55 14.24 -8.02 13.45
C ARG A 55 15.29 -8.91 12.80
N VAL A 56 16.06 -9.66 13.59
CA VAL A 56 17.05 -10.60 13.06
C VAL A 56 16.35 -11.72 12.31
N ALA A 57 15.32 -12.33 12.87
CA ALA A 57 14.52 -13.37 12.21
C ALA A 57 13.96 -12.89 10.86
N GLN A 58 13.42 -11.67 10.82
CA GLN A 58 12.92 -11.06 9.58
C GLN A 58 14.02 -10.88 8.54
N ASN A 59 15.18 -10.36 8.94
CA ASN A 59 16.29 -10.15 8.02
C ASN A 59 16.86 -11.47 7.47
N VAL A 60 16.91 -12.51 8.31
CA VAL A 60 17.33 -13.86 7.90
C VAL A 60 16.34 -14.44 6.89
N ALA A 61 15.04 -14.33 7.17
CA ALA A 61 14.00 -14.78 6.24
C ALA A 61 14.10 -14.07 4.87
N LEU A 62 14.33 -12.75 4.89
CA LEU A 62 14.56 -11.96 3.67
C LEU A 62 15.81 -12.42 2.92
N ALA A 63 16.92 -12.65 3.63
CA ALA A 63 18.17 -13.11 3.02
C ALA A 63 18.02 -14.51 2.38
N LEU A 64 17.27 -15.40 3.00
CA LEU A 64 16.96 -16.74 2.47
C LEU A 64 16.01 -16.67 1.26
N ALA A 65 15.05 -15.74 1.28
CA ALA A 65 14.10 -15.56 0.18
C ALA A 65 14.70 -14.80 -1.00
N HIS A 66 15.75 -14.01 -0.80
CA HIS A 66 16.32 -13.09 -1.80
C HIS A 66 16.72 -13.78 -3.12
N PRO A 67 17.43 -14.94 -3.15
CA PRO A 67 17.79 -15.58 -4.42
C PRO A 67 16.55 -15.94 -5.25
N LEU A 68 15.55 -16.58 -4.61
CA LEU A 68 14.31 -16.95 -5.28
C LEU A 68 13.53 -15.71 -5.75
N ALA A 69 13.43 -14.69 -4.92
CA ALA A 69 12.78 -13.43 -5.28
C ALA A 69 13.49 -12.77 -6.47
N SER A 70 14.82 -12.80 -6.50
CA SER A 70 15.61 -12.23 -7.62
C SER A 70 15.36 -12.98 -8.93
N GLU A 71 15.30 -14.31 -8.91
CA GLU A 71 14.98 -15.13 -10.08
C GLU A 71 13.54 -14.89 -10.56
N LEU A 72 12.57 -14.82 -9.64
CA LEU A 72 11.19 -14.49 -9.97
C LEU A 72 11.05 -13.10 -10.60
N MET A 73 11.80 -12.13 -10.08
CA MET A 73 11.82 -10.78 -10.66
C MET A 73 12.50 -10.73 -12.04
N ALA A 74 13.53 -11.57 -12.27
CA ALA A 74 14.15 -11.70 -13.58
C ALA A 74 13.17 -12.32 -14.58
N LEU A 75 12.48 -13.40 -14.19
CA LEU A 75 11.43 -14.04 -15.00
C LEU A 75 10.30 -13.06 -15.30
N ALA A 76 9.80 -12.34 -14.30
CA ALA A 76 8.74 -11.36 -14.49
C ALA A 76 9.13 -10.28 -15.51
N ARG A 77 10.37 -9.76 -15.43
CA ARG A 77 10.89 -8.78 -16.42
C ARG A 77 10.95 -9.37 -17.83
N GLU A 78 11.38 -10.61 -17.97
CA GLU A 78 11.42 -11.28 -19.27
C GLU A 78 10.03 -11.48 -19.86
N VAL A 79 9.08 -11.95 -19.05
CA VAL A 79 7.67 -12.10 -19.46
C VAL A 79 7.08 -10.77 -19.88
N THR A 80 7.30 -9.71 -19.08
CA THR A 80 6.84 -8.36 -19.42
C THR A 80 7.43 -7.88 -20.73
N ALA A 81 8.74 -8.05 -20.95
CA ALA A 81 9.39 -7.64 -22.18
C ALA A 81 8.80 -8.35 -23.41
N ARG A 82 8.61 -9.69 -23.31
CA ARG A 82 8.00 -10.48 -24.39
C ARG A 82 6.56 -10.08 -24.65
N PHE A 83 5.80 -9.74 -23.60
CA PHE A 83 4.43 -9.29 -23.73
C PHE A 83 4.34 -7.92 -24.44
N GLU A 84 5.24 -6.99 -24.09
CA GLU A 84 5.35 -5.69 -24.76
C GLU A 84 5.74 -5.84 -26.22
N ASP A 85 6.68 -6.75 -26.56
CA ASP A 85 7.06 -7.04 -27.94
C ASP A 85 5.89 -7.64 -28.72
N ALA A 86 5.12 -8.55 -28.13
CA ALA A 86 3.94 -9.15 -28.75
C ALA A 86 2.85 -8.10 -29.00
N LYS A 87 2.56 -7.19 -28.04
CA LYS A 87 1.65 -6.07 -28.23
C LYS A 87 2.10 -5.18 -29.40
N ARG A 88 3.38 -4.86 -29.43
CA ARG A 88 3.98 -4.01 -30.47
C ARG A 88 3.88 -4.66 -31.85
N ALA A 89 4.21 -5.95 -31.95
CA ALA A 89 4.09 -6.71 -33.19
C ALA A 89 2.62 -6.82 -33.69
N ALA A 90 1.67 -6.92 -32.78
CA ALA A 90 0.25 -6.98 -33.09
C ALA A 90 -0.41 -5.59 -33.29
N CYS A 91 0.34 -4.49 -33.09
CA CYS A 91 -0.16 -3.12 -33.08
C CYS A 91 -1.36 -2.94 -32.12
N LYS A 92 -1.29 -3.54 -30.93
CA LYS A 92 -2.34 -3.48 -29.90
C LYS A 92 -1.86 -2.75 -28.66
N LEU A 93 -2.80 -2.15 -27.96
CA LEU A 93 -2.61 -1.50 -26.67
C LEU A 93 -3.59 -2.13 -25.68
N ASP A 94 -3.18 -2.23 -24.42
CA ASP A 94 -4.09 -2.50 -23.31
C ASP A 94 -4.55 -1.18 -22.64
N ASN A 95 -5.39 -1.29 -21.61
CA ASN A 95 -5.92 -0.11 -20.93
C ASN A 95 -4.83 0.69 -20.20
N ASP A 96 -3.85 0.02 -19.64
CA ASP A 96 -2.75 0.68 -18.92
C ASP A 96 -1.82 1.41 -19.91
N ASP A 97 -1.60 0.84 -21.11
CA ASP A 97 -0.86 1.51 -22.18
C ASP A 97 -1.49 2.86 -22.55
N LEU A 98 -2.83 2.94 -22.57
CA LEU A 98 -3.53 4.19 -22.92
C LEU A 98 -3.22 5.28 -21.88
N LEU A 99 -3.19 4.93 -20.60
CA LEU A 99 -2.86 5.86 -19.53
C LEU A 99 -1.39 6.25 -19.57
N VAL A 100 -0.48 5.26 -19.62
CA VAL A 100 0.97 5.48 -19.63
C VAL A 100 1.37 6.35 -20.83
N ARG A 101 0.90 6.03 -22.02
CA ARG A 101 1.23 6.80 -23.24
C ARG A 101 0.65 8.20 -23.23
N THR A 102 -0.53 8.37 -22.63
CA THR A 102 -1.12 9.71 -22.51
C THR A 102 -0.33 10.56 -21.52
N LEU A 103 0.09 10.00 -20.38
CA LEU A 103 0.95 10.68 -19.42
C LEU A 103 2.32 11.05 -20.05
N ASP A 104 2.95 10.11 -20.76
CA ASP A 104 4.19 10.37 -21.50
C ASP A 104 4.02 11.49 -22.55
N ALA A 105 2.89 11.50 -23.26
CA ALA A 105 2.59 12.57 -24.21
C ALA A 105 2.41 13.93 -23.52
N PHE A 106 1.80 13.98 -22.34
CA PHE A 106 1.66 15.22 -21.56
C PHE A 106 3.00 15.72 -21.02
N GLU A 107 3.91 14.81 -20.67
CA GLU A 107 5.26 15.17 -20.23
C GLU A 107 6.13 15.72 -21.38
N ARG A 108 6.07 15.06 -22.53
CA ARG A 108 6.85 15.48 -23.71
C ARG A 108 6.30 16.73 -24.37
N CYS A 109 5.00 16.97 -24.26
CA CYS A 109 4.29 18.05 -24.92
C CYS A 109 3.45 18.85 -23.91
N PRO A 110 4.05 19.72 -23.09
CA PRO A 110 3.34 20.50 -22.07
C PRO A 110 2.17 21.34 -22.61
N ASP A 111 2.28 21.81 -23.85
CA ASP A 111 1.22 22.57 -24.51
C ASP A 111 -0.07 21.74 -24.71
N ILE A 112 0.10 20.42 -24.96
CA ILE A 112 -1.04 19.49 -25.06
C ILE A 112 -1.68 19.34 -23.69
N ALA A 113 -0.90 19.11 -22.65
CA ALA A 113 -1.40 19.01 -21.27
C ALA A 113 -2.18 20.28 -20.88
N ALA A 114 -1.60 21.45 -21.07
CA ALA A 114 -2.24 22.75 -20.79
C ALA A 114 -3.52 22.99 -21.62
N ARG A 115 -3.59 22.46 -22.84
CA ARG A 115 -4.80 22.53 -23.65
C ARG A 115 -5.93 21.65 -23.08
N TYR A 116 -5.60 20.44 -22.61
CA TYR A 116 -6.59 19.54 -22.02
C TYR A 116 -7.04 20.03 -20.65
N GLU A 117 -6.15 20.55 -19.80
CA GLU A 117 -6.50 21.21 -18.55
C GLU A 117 -7.56 22.32 -18.75
N ARG A 118 -7.37 23.17 -19.77
CA ARG A 118 -8.34 24.25 -20.07
C ARG A 118 -9.61 23.79 -20.74
N ARG A 119 -9.62 22.58 -21.31
CA ARG A 119 -10.79 22.06 -22.05
C ARG A 119 -11.92 21.65 -21.11
N PHE A 120 -11.58 21.12 -19.95
CA PHE A 120 -12.56 20.61 -18.99
C PHE A 120 -12.90 21.70 -17.98
N LYS A 121 -14.19 22.02 -17.85
CA LYS A 121 -14.69 22.95 -16.81
C LYS A 121 -14.85 22.25 -15.47
N LEU A 122 -15.04 20.93 -15.49
CA LEU A 122 -15.19 20.08 -14.34
C LEU A 122 -14.68 18.68 -14.69
N VAL A 123 -13.84 18.12 -13.86
CA VAL A 123 -13.42 16.72 -13.88
C VAL A 123 -14.10 16.05 -12.71
N MET A 124 -14.93 15.05 -12.98
CA MET A 124 -15.66 14.29 -11.96
C MET A 124 -15.14 12.86 -11.94
N VAL A 125 -14.79 12.38 -10.76
CA VAL A 125 -14.32 11.00 -10.55
C VAL A 125 -15.22 10.36 -9.54
N ASP A 126 -15.92 9.33 -9.97
CA ASP A 126 -16.71 8.46 -9.11
C ASP A 126 -15.89 7.25 -8.69
N GLU A 127 -16.27 6.59 -7.59
CA GLU A 127 -15.58 5.43 -7.02
C GLU A 127 -14.07 5.69 -6.83
N PHE A 128 -13.73 6.88 -6.34
CA PHE A 128 -12.33 7.32 -6.24
C PHE A 128 -11.44 6.37 -5.41
N GLN A 129 -12.00 5.61 -4.46
CA GLN A 129 -11.29 4.60 -3.67
C GLN A 129 -10.76 3.43 -4.51
N ASP A 130 -11.28 3.23 -5.72
CA ASP A 130 -10.87 2.16 -6.63
C ASP A 130 -9.89 2.61 -7.72
N THR A 131 -9.40 3.86 -7.61
CA THR A 131 -8.43 4.39 -8.57
C THR A 131 -7.01 3.90 -8.29
N SER A 132 -6.27 3.62 -9.36
CA SER A 132 -4.83 3.33 -9.29
C SER A 132 -4.02 4.63 -9.31
N GLN A 133 -2.75 4.56 -8.87
CA GLN A 133 -1.85 5.71 -8.91
C GLN A 133 -1.74 6.31 -10.33
N LEU A 134 -1.67 5.46 -11.35
CA LEU A 134 -1.60 5.88 -12.75
C LEU A 134 -2.83 6.71 -13.18
N GLN A 135 -4.03 6.30 -12.72
CA GLN A 135 -5.26 7.05 -12.98
C GLN A 135 -5.27 8.38 -12.23
N ILE A 136 -4.76 8.41 -10.99
CA ILE A 136 -4.66 9.63 -10.20
C ILE A 136 -3.71 10.62 -10.86
N ASP A 137 -2.56 10.16 -11.36
CA ASP A 137 -1.61 10.99 -12.08
C ASP A 137 -2.25 11.60 -13.34
N MET A 138 -3.06 10.83 -14.05
CA MET A 138 -3.86 11.31 -15.19
C MET A 138 -4.87 12.38 -14.76
N ILE A 139 -5.64 12.12 -13.70
CA ILE A 139 -6.63 13.06 -13.16
C ILE A 139 -5.96 14.37 -12.76
N ALA A 140 -4.81 14.29 -12.07
CA ALA A 140 -4.06 15.47 -11.66
C ALA A 140 -3.59 16.33 -12.86
N ARG A 141 -3.16 15.70 -13.94
CA ARG A 141 -2.80 16.41 -15.18
C ARG A 141 -3.99 17.09 -15.83
N LEU A 142 -5.18 16.47 -15.80
CA LEU A 142 -6.41 17.04 -16.37
C LEU A 142 -7.01 18.13 -15.47
N ALA A 143 -6.90 17.98 -14.16
CA ALA A 143 -7.43 18.93 -13.19
C ALA A 143 -6.49 20.13 -12.92
N GLY A 144 -5.24 20.04 -13.39
CA GLY A 144 -4.21 21.06 -13.17
C GLY A 144 -3.68 21.13 -11.74
N PRO A 145 -2.64 21.94 -11.49
CA PRO A 145 -1.87 21.90 -10.24
C PRO A 145 -2.66 22.32 -9.00
N ARG A 146 -3.77 23.03 -9.17
CA ARG A 146 -4.64 23.47 -8.06
C ARG A 146 -5.90 22.63 -7.89
N CYS A 147 -6.12 21.66 -8.78
CA CYS A 147 -7.32 20.81 -8.79
C CYS A 147 -8.65 21.59 -8.63
N ALA A 148 -8.69 22.87 -9.04
CA ALA A 148 -9.78 23.79 -8.77
C ALA A 148 -11.14 23.39 -9.41
N HIS A 149 -11.10 22.47 -10.35
CA HIS A 149 -12.28 21.97 -11.04
C HIS A 149 -12.38 20.43 -10.94
N LEU A 150 -11.80 19.84 -9.88
CA LEU A 150 -11.90 18.42 -9.58
C LEU A 150 -13.00 18.16 -8.55
N CYS A 151 -13.87 17.21 -8.84
CA CYS A 151 -14.85 16.66 -7.90
C CYS A 151 -14.63 15.16 -7.79
N THR A 152 -14.35 14.67 -6.60
CA THR A 152 -14.17 13.24 -6.31
C THR A 152 -15.27 12.75 -5.41
N VAL A 153 -15.79 11.56 -5.69
CA VAL A 153 -16.76 10.86 -4.86
C VAL A 153 -16.23 9.47 -4.58
N GLY A 154 -16.31 9.01 -3.36
CA GLY A 154 -15.83 7.67 -3.00
C GLY A 154 -16.10 7.31 -1.55
N ASP A 155 -15.93 6.04 -1.25
CA ASP A 155 -16.10 5.46 0.09
C ASP A 155 -14.99 4.43 0.36
N ALA A 156 -14.10 4.73 1.31
CA ALA A 156 -12.99 3.85 1.68
C ALA A 156 -13.44 2.44 2.08
N GLN A 157 -14.63 2.30 2.68
CA GLN A 157 -15.18 1.01 3.11
C GLN A 157 -15.60 0.12 1.92
N GLN A 158 -15.77 0.71 0.74
CA GLN A 158 -16.10 -0.01 -0.50
C GLN A 158 -14.88 -0.35 -1.36
N SER A 159 -13.66 -0.03 -0.92
CA SER A 159 -12.43 -0.34 -1.67
C SER A 159 -12.15 -1.84 -1.67
N ILE A 160 -12.41 -2.51 -2.79
CA ILE A 160 -12.24 -3.96 -2.97
C ILE A 160 -11.30 -4.32 -4.14
N TYR A 161 -10.78 -3.33 -4.88
CA TYR A 161 -9.99 -3.53 -6.09
C TYR A 161 -8.48 -3.39 -5.91
N ARG A 162 -7.96 -3.64 -4.70
CA ARG A 162 -6.51 -3.62 -4.44
C ARG A 162 -5.71 -4.51 -5.41
N PHE A 163 -6.26 -5.67 -5.78
CA PHE A 163 -5.64 -6.59 -6.74
C PHE A 163 -5.55 -6.03 -8.17
N ARG A 164 -6.25 -4.91 -8.46
CA ARG A 164 -6.18 -4.16 -9.71
C ARG A 164 -5.30 -2.92 -9.61
N GLY A 165 -4.56 -2.75 -8.52
CA GLY A 165 -3.69 -1.59 -8.30
C GLY A 165 -4.37 -0.39 -7.64
N ALA A 166 -5.64 -0.52 -7.18
CA ALA A 166 -6.25 0.48 -6.33
C ALA A 166 -5.52 0.56 -4.98
N ASP A 167 -5.31 1.75 -4.47
CA ASP A 167 -4.65 1.97 -3.18
C ASP A 167 -5.50 2.90 -2.30
N VAL A 168 -6.16 2.31 -1.31
CA VAL A 168 -6.97 3.04 -0.34
C VAL A 168 -6.18 4.10 0.44
N ASN A 169 -4.86 3.92 0.60
CA ASN A 169 -4.04 4.92 1.27
C ASN A 169 -3.96 6.23 0.48
N VAL A 170 -4.01 6.15 -0.85
CA VAL A 170 -4.04 7.34 -1.72
C VAL A 170 -5.39 8.06 -1.57
N TYR A 171 -6.49 7.32 -1.50
CA TYR A 171 -7.80 7.87 -1.19
C TYR A 171 -7.81 8.58 0.16
N GLU A 172 -7.30 7.95 1.23
CA GLU A 172 -7.25 8.55 2.56
C GLU A 172 -6.33 9.77 2.64
N ALA A 173 -5.20 9.75 1.93
CA ALA A 173 -4.32 10.91 1.81
C ALA A 173 -5.02 12.09 1.11
N HIS A 174 -5.74 11.82 0.02
CA HIS A 174 -6.54 12.81 -0.69
C HIS A 174 -7.65 13.39 0.20
N LYS A 175 -8.40 12.54 0.89
CA LYS A 175 -9.44 12.93 1.85
C LYS A 175 -8.88 13.81 2.97
N LYS A 176 -7.71 13.44 3.51
CA LYS A 176 -7.02 14.23 4.54
C LYS A 176 -6.61 15.61 4.04
N ALA A 177 -6.06 15.71 2.84
CA ALA A 177 -5.69 16.99 2.23
C ALA A 177 -6.92 17.89 2.00
N MET A 178 -8.04 17.31 1.55
CA MET A 178 -9.30 18.05 1.39
C MET A 178 -9.86 18.57 2.71
N ARG A 179 -9.81 17.76 3.78
CA ARG A 179 -10.26 18.17 5.12
C ARG A 179 -9.39 19.24 5.76
N ALA A 180 -8.09 19.23 5.47
CA ALA A 180 -7.13 20.22 6.00
C ALA A 180 -7.25 21.59 5.33
N ASP A 181 -8.14 21.74 4.34
CA ASP A 181 -8.30 22.95 3.53
C ASP A 181 -6.98 23.44 2.87
N GLU A 182 -6.06 22.52 2.66
CA GLU A 182 -4.73 22.85 2.09
C GLU A 182 -4.82 23.40 0.66
N VAL A 183 -5.95 23.15 0.00
CA VAL A 183 -6.21 23.54 -1.40
C VAL A 183 -7.46 24.41 -1.56
N GLY A 184 -8.07 24.89 -0.48
CA GLY A 184 -9.34 25.63 -0.55
C GLY A 184 -10.52 24.75 -1.04
N ALA A 185 -10.52 23.47 -0.66
CA ALA A 185 -11.47 22.50 -1.13
C ALA A 185 -12.72 22.44 -0.25
N LEU A 186 -13.86 22.12 -0.85
CA LEU A 186 -15.09 21.79 -0.13
C LEU A 186 -15.13 20.27 0.12
N TYR A 187 -15.07 19.85 1.37
CA TYR A 187 -15.28 18.47 1.78
C TYR A 187 -16.68 18.28 2.33
N VAL A 188 -17.42 17.29 1.82
CA VAL A 188 -18.80 16.96 2.24
C VAL A 188 -18.88 15.49 2.56
N GLU A 189 -19.40 15.15 3.73
CA GLU A 189 -19.75 13.77 4.10
C GLU A 189 -21.23 13.51 3.85
N LEU A 190 -21.51 12.43 3.10
CA LEU A 190 -22.85 11.94 2.88
C LEU A 190 -23.17 10.87 3.92
N THR A 191 -23.88 11.24 4.96
CA THR A 191 -24.19 10.37 6.12
C THR A 191 -25.56 9.71 6.05
N LYS A 192 -26.42 10.11 5.08
CA LYS A 192 -27.77 9.58 4.97
C LYS A 192 -27.86 8.56 3.85
N ASN A 193 -28.24 7.34 4.22
CA ASN A 193 -28.48 6.26 3.27
C ASN A 193 -29.92 6.28 2.78
N PHE A 194 -30.11 6.32 1.45
CA PHE A 194 -31.43 6.30 0.79
C PHE A 194 -31.67 5.01 -0.01
N ARG A 195 -30.69 4.10 -0.04
CA ARG A 195 -30.70 2.90 -0.87
C ARG A 195 -31.16 1.66 -0.11
N SER A 196 -30.67 1.49 1.12
CA SER A 196 -30.85 0.27 1.89
C SER A 196 -31.93 0.43 2.96
N HIS A 197 -32.61 -0.68 3.28
CA HIS A 197 -33.57 -0.71 4.41
C HIS A 197 -32.80 -0.61 5.74
N GLY A 198 -33.41 0.06 6.74
CA GLY A 198 -32.77 0.28 8.04
C GLY A 198 -32.33 -1.00 8.77
N ASP A 199 -33.08 -2.10 8.62
CA ASP A 199 -32.72 -3.39 9.24
C ASP A 199 -31.42 -3.97 8.65
N VAL A 200 -31.19 -3.76 7.35
CA VAL A 200 -29.94 -4.18 6.69
C VAL A 200 -28.76 -3.37 7.21
N LEU A 201 -28.93 -2.06 7.34
CA LEU A 201 -27.91 -1.17 7.89
C LEU A 201 -27.58 -1.54 9.34
N SER A 202 -28.62 -1.73 10.17
CA SER A 202 -28.44 -2.15 11.56
C SER A 202 -27.75 -3.50 11.71
N PHE A 203 -27.98 -4.42 10.78
CA PHE A 203 -27.27 -5.71 10.75
C PHE A 203 -25.79 -5.51 10.41
N VAL A 204 -25.50 -4.73 9.38
CA VAL A 204 -24.13 -4.43 8.94
C VAL A 204 -23.37 -3.73 10.08
N ASP A 205 -23.95 -2.70 10.67
CA ASP A 205 -23.37 -1.98 11.81
C ASP A 205 -23.02 -2.93 12.95
N ARG A 206 -23.96 -3.78 13.36
CA ARG A 206 -23.74 -4.75 14.46
C ARG A 206 -22.61 -5.73 14.17
N VAL A 207 -22.43 -6.13 12.90
CA VAL A 207 -21.37 -7.07 12.50
C VAL A 207 -20.01 -6.38 12.47
N PHE A 208 -19.93 -5.18 11.93
CA PHE A 208 -18.65 -4.53 11.61
C PHE A 208 -18.17 -3.55 12.68
N GLU A 209 -19.05 -2.98 13.51
CA GLU A 209 -18.69 -2.09 14.62
C GLU A 209 -17.74 -2.78 15.63
N GLN A 210 -17.93 -4.08 15.86
CA GLN A 210 -17.10 -4.89 16.76
C GLN A 210 -15.96 -5.63 16.02
N SER A 211 -15.85 -5.43 14.72
CA SER A 211 -14.91 -6.14 13.88
C SER A 211 -13.51 -5.56 13.98
N THR A 212 -12.50 -6.42 14.01
CA THR A 212 -11.10 -6.05 13.83
C THR A 212 -10.75 -5.72 12.37
N VAL A 213 -11.70 -5.87 11.45
CA VAL A 213 -11.48 -5.66 10.00
C VAL A 213 -11.28 -4.18 9.68
N PHE A 214 -12.18 -3.33 10.16
CA PHE A 214 -12.12 -1.88 9.91
C PHE A 214 -11.59 -1.09 11.12
N GLY A 215 -11.66 -1.66 12.33
CA GLY A 215 -11.25 -0.99 13.55
C GLY A 215 -11.96 0.36 13.72
N GLU A 216 -11.18 1.38 14.09
CA GLU A 216 -11.66 2.76 14.27
C GLU A 216 -12.05 3.45 12.94
N ALA A 217 -11.74 2.86 11.81
CA ALA A 217 -12.09 3.41 10.48
C ALA A 217 -13.51 3.04 10.03
N PHE A 218 -14.22 2.19 10.79
CA PHE A 218 -15.62 1.87 10.49
C PHE A 218 -16.52 3.07 10.75
N MET A 219 -17.31 3.45 9.75
CA MET A 219 -18.35 4.45 9.86
C MET A 219 -19.71 3.76 9.71
N SER A 220 -20.56 3.89 10.73
CA SER A 220 -21.96 3.48 10.67
C SER A 220 -22.72 4.31 9.62
N LEU A 221 -23.61 3.67 8.90
CA LEU A 221 -24.38 4.25 7.78
C LEU A 221 -25.80 4.68 8.22
#